data_412ef720bafad2e8cd101a9aae22e2f6
#
_entry.id   412ef720bafad2e8cd101a9aae22e2f6
#
_cell.length_a   1.000
_cell.length_b   1.000
_cell.length_c   1.000
_cell.angle_alpha   90.00
_cell.angle_beta   90.00
_cell.angle_gamma   90.00
#
_symmetry.space_group_name_H-M   'P 1'
#
loop_
_entity.id
_entity.type
_entity.pdbx_description
1 polymer ?
#
loop_
_entity_poly.entity_id
_entity_poly.type
_entity_poly.pdbx_seq_one_letter_code
_entity_poly.pdbx_strand_id
1 'polypeptide(L)'
;MITTQETLAGPLSLRPRRVGPTPLFRAVRTVDRWGLVAGVTGLLANVLLVVLFTTPADGQYAWTGPANDVVGDVSSLALIPVAVGLLPVCGNRRGLGAITWLAIVAMAVMTTVSMLMVLGLVSFAAATDSAYIGMISLFGWVFAVGRAGRASGRLPCQVARCGAALGAAGLAGAALLTASAPMPAHSLIWNITFGAGLLTAIPVALFPVWLIVLSCRLPGHLLAAPARLEDEPDDRAG
;
A
#
# COMPACT_ATOMS: atom_id res chain seq x y z
N MET A 1 -37.21 71.60 1.77
CA MET A 1 -35.78 71.27 1.86
C MET A 1 -35.71 69.91 2.59
N ILE A 2 -35.56 68.83 1.85
CA ILE A 2 -35.44 67.45 2.38
C ILE A 2 -34.03 67.04 2.10
N THR A 3 -33.22 66.91 3.15
CA THR A 3 -31.82 66.49 3.08
C THR A 3 -31.79 64.96 3.16
N THR A 4 -31.49 64.30 2.08
CA THR A 4 -31.28 62.87 2.00
C THR A 4 -29.88 62.53 2.54
N GLN A 5 -29.80 61.83 3.69
CA GLN A 5 -28.54 61.28 4.18
C GLN A 5 -28.24 59.97 3.41
N GLU A 6 -27.27 59.99 2.55
CA GLU A 6 -26.65 58.79 1.97
C GLU A 6 -25.83 58.09 3.04
N THR A 7 -26.30 56.92 3.45
CA THR A 7 -25.56 56.01 4.34
C THR A 7 -24.49 55.32 3.52
N LEU A 8 -23.23 55.75 3.63
CA LEU A 8 -22.05 55.10 3.10
C LEU A 8 -21.87 53.70 3.73
N ALA A 9 -22.35 52.68 3.03
CA ALA A 9 -22.02 51.31 3.33
C ALA A 9 -20.52 51.10 3.09
N GLY A 10 -19.74 50.98 4.16
CA GLY A 10 -18.32 50.69 4.09
C GLY A 10 -18.07 49.35 3.42
N PRO A 11 -16.95 49.18 2.72
CA PRO A 11 -16.64 47.92 2.04
C PRO A 11 -16.54 46.78 3.06
N LEU A 12 -17.44 45.79 2.93
CA LEU A 12 -17.36 44.50 3.64
C LEU A 12 -16.04 43.84 3.29
N SER A 13 -15.05 43.96 4.18
CA SER A 13 -13.77 43.26 4.05
C SER A 13 -14.07 41.76 4.21
N LEU A 14 -14.31 41.08 3.09
CA LEU A 14 -14.35 39.62 2.99
C LEU A 14 -12.94 39.12 3.34
N ARG A 15 -12.69 38.93 4.65
CA ARG A 15 -11.48 38.18 5.07
C ARG A 15 -11.55 36.82 4.42
N PRO A 16 -10.55 36.43 3.61
CA PRO A 16 -10.53 35.13 2.99
C PRO A 16 -10.61 34.09 4.13
N ARG A 17 -11.73 33.36 4.16
CA ARG A 17 -11.94 32.27 5.10
C ARG A 17 -10.83 31.26 4.82
N ARG A 18 -9.88 31.11 5.74
CA ARG A 18 -8.84 30.10 5.63
C ARG A 18 -9.53 28.74 5.59
N VAL A 19 -9.77 28.24 4.38
CA VAL A 19 -10.29 26.89 4.17
C VAL A 19 -9.18 25.95 4.63
N GLY A 20 -9.40 25.26 5.73
CA GLY A 20 -8.44 24.26 6.21
C GLY A 20 -8.22 23.16 5.15
N PRO A 21 -7.10 22.45 5.18
CA PRO A 21 -6.80 21.43 4.18
C PRO A 21 -7.93 20.42 4.08
N THR A 22 -8.44 20.18 2.86
CA THR A 22 -9.52 19.24 2.59
C THR A 22 -9.16 17.83 3.10
N PRO A 23 -10.14 16.99 3.47
CA PRO A 23 -9.89 15.61 3.89
C PRO A 23 -9.04 14.82 2.88
N LEU A 24 -9.26 15.06 1.58
CA LEU A 24 -8.49 14.44 0.51
C LEU A 24 -7.01 14.88 0.55
N PHE A 25 -6.73 16.15 0.75
CA PHE A 25 -5.35 16.65 0.85
C PHE A 25 -4.60 16.02 2.04
N ARG A 26 -5.26 15.88 3.19
CA ARG A 26 -4.69 15.18 4.35
C ARG A 26 -4.39 13.72 4.03
N ALA A 27 -5.31 13.03 3.36
CA ALA A 27 -5.14 11.64 2.95
C ALA A 27 -3.94 11.47 2.00
N VAL A 28 -3.81 12.32 0.99
CA VAL A 28 -2.67 12.32 0.05
C VAL A 28 -1.35 12.52 0.79
N ARG A 29 -1.29 13.49 1.70
CA ARG A 29 -0.06 13.75 2.48
C ARG A 29 0.30 12.59 3.42
N THR A 30 -0.70 11.88 3.93
CA THR A 30 -0.50 10.66 4.72
C THR A 30 0.11 9.55 3.85
N VAL A 31 -0.46 9.30 2.67
CA VAL A 31 0.05 8.31 1.72
C VAL A 31 1.47 8.65 1.27
N ASP A 32 1.75 9.91 0.95
CA ASP A 32 3.08 10.38 0.54
C ASP A 32 4.14 10.06 1.61
N ARG A 33 3.93 10.50 2.84
CA ARG A 33 4.90 10.32 3.92
C ARG A 33 5.07 8.85 4.34
N TRP A 34 3.97 8.21 4.66
CA TRP A 34 4.00 6.85 5.19
C TRP A 34 4.29 5.80 4.12
N GLY A 35 3.92 6.07 2.87
CA GLY A 35 4.28 5.20 1.76
C GLY A 35 5.78 5.23 1.44
N LEU A 36 6.44 6.38 1.60
CA LEU A 36 7.90 6.44 1.53
C LEU A 36 8.55 5.67 2.67
N VAL A 37 8.07 5.84 3.91
CA VAL A 37 8.60 5.07 5.06
C VAL A 37 8.42 3.58 4.82
N ALA A 38 7.21 3.11 4.48
CA ALA A 38 6.94 1.71 4.22
C ALA A 38 7.77 1.16 3.04
N GLY A 39 7.90 1.93 1.97
CA GLY A 39 8.69 1.52 0.81
C GLY A 39 10.19 1.41 1.11
N VAL A 40 10.78 2.40 1.79
CA VAL A 40 12.21 2.37 2.11
C VAL A 40 12.53 1.26 3.12
N THR A 41 11.73 1.12 4.18
CA THR A 41 11.93 0.03 5.16
C THR A 41 11.68 -1.34 4.54
N GLY A 42 10.69 -1.48 3.64
CA GLY A 42 10.46 -2.72 2.90
C GLY A 42 11.62 -3.09 1.96
N LEU A 43 12.24 -2.11 1.28
CA LEU A 43 13.46 -2.36 0.49
C LEU A 43 14.63 -2.80 1.38
N LEU A 44 14.80 -2.16 2.54
CA LEU A 44 15.84 -2.55 3.47
C LEU A 44 15.62 -3.98 3.99
N ALA A 45 14.38 -4.35 4.33
CA ALA A 45 14.03 -5.72 4.69
C ALA A 45 14.38 -6.72 3.56
N ASN A 46 14.05 -6.40 2.31
CA ASN A 46 14.42 -7.25 1.17
C ASN A 46 15.95 -7.42 1.04
N VAL A 47 16.73 -6.36 1.25
CA VAL A 47 18.21 -6.44 1.24
C VAL A 47 18.71 -7.34 2.36
N LEU A 48 18.20 -7.18 3.58
CA LEU A 48 18.55 -8.04 4.71
C LEU A 48 18.21 -9.51 4.44
N LEU A 49 17.07 -9.76 3.82
CA LEU A 49 16.64 -11.10 3.41
C LEU A 49 17.60 -11.71 2.38
N VAL A 50 18.02 -10.95 1.37
CA VAL A 50 19.01 -11.41 0.39
C VAL A 50 20.33 -11.71 1.07
N VAL A 51 20.81 -10.86 1.97
CA VAL A 51 22.04 -11.11 2.75
C VAL A 51 21.90 -12.41 3.56
N LEU A 52 20.76 -12.59 4.24
CA LEU A 52 20.50 -13.81 5.03
C LEU A 52 20.61 -15.09 4.19
N PHE A 53 20.06 -15.10 2.97
CA PHE A 53 20.05 -16.29 2.12
C PHE A 53 21.31 -16.48 1.29
N THR A 54 22.14 -15.46 1.11
CA THR A 54 23.36 -15.55 0.30
C THR A 54 24.64 -15.70 1.12
N THR A 55 24.57 -15.51 2.45
CA THR A 55 25.73 -15.63 3.34
C THR A 55 25.72 -17.00 4.02
N PRO A 56 26.91 -17.58 4.28
CA PRO A 56 27.01 -18.83 5.02
C PRO A 56 26.39 -18.73 6.44
N ALA A 57 25.79 -19.83 6.91
CA ALA A 57 25.09 -19.87 8.20
C ALA A 57 25.99 -19.83 9.44
N ASP A 58 27.30 -19.57 9.28
CA ASP A 58 28.34 -19.64 10.31
C ASP A 58 28.42 -18.45 11.28
N GLY A 59 27.27 -17.84 11.56
CA GLY A 59 27.09 -17.00 12.75
C GLY A 59 27.34 -15.51 12.57
N GLN A 60 28.24 -15.06 11.69
CA GLN A 60 28.57 -13.64 11.54
C GLN A 60 27.36 -12.78 11.09
N TYR A 61 26.48 -13.34 10.30
CA TYR A 61 25.28 -12.66 9.75
C TYR A 61 23.97 -13.17 10.33
N ALA A 62 24.01 -13.98 11.39
CA ALA A 62 22.79 -14.51 12.03
C ALA A 62 21.83 -13.42 12.53
N TRP A 63 22.34 -12.22 12.81
CA TRP A 63 21.54 -11.06 13.20
C TRP A 63 20.63 -10.51 12.07
N THR A 64 20.93 -10.85 10.80
CA THR A 64 20.16 -10.32 9.67
C THR A 64 18.73 -10.88 9.62
N GLY A 65 18.49 -12.07 10.14
CA GLY A 65 17.15 -12.65 10.28
C GLY A 65 16.25 -11.79 11.20
N PRO A 66 16.57 -11.68 12.48
CA PRO A 66 15.82 -10.81 13.40
C PRO A 66 15.75 -9.35 12.95
N ALA A 67 16.82 -8.81 12.34
CA ALA A 67 16.80 -7.45 11.79
C ALA A 67 15.83 -7.30 10.62
N ASN A 68 15.77 -8.30 9.72
CA ASN A 68 14.79 -8.34 8.63
C ASN A 68 13.36 -8.32 9.18
N ASP A 69 13.08 -9.13 10.20
CA ASP A 69 11.76 -9.21 10.81
C ASP A 69 11.34 -7.87 11.41
N VAL A 70 12.20 -7.25 12.23
CA VAL A 70 11.93 -5.94 12.83
C VAL A 70 11.72 -4.86 11.77
N VAL A 71 12.56 -4.79 10.74
CA VAL A 71 12.46 -3.79 9.67
C VAL A 71 11.21 -4.04 8.81
N GLY A 72 10.88 -5.30 8.54
CA GLY A 72 9.65 -5.72 7.87
C GLY A 72 8.39 -5.33 8.65
N ASP A 73 8.43 -5.49 9.97
CA ASP A 73 7.35 -5.10 10.87
C ASP A 73 7.13 -3.57 10.88
N VAL A 74 8.21 -2.78 10.89
CA VAL A 74 8.12 -1.31 10.72
C VAL A 74 7.48 -0.95 9.39
N SER A 75 7.84 -1.64 8.30
CA SER A 75 7.22 -1.46 6.99
C SER A 75 5.72 -1.77 7.03
N SER A 76 5.34 -2.87 7.65
CA SER A 76 3.94 -3.32 7.78
C SER A 76 3.10 -2.33 8.61
N LEU A 77 3.62 -1.83 9.70
CA LEU A 77 2.95 -0.80 10.51
C LEU A 77 2.80 0.53 9.75
N ALA A 78 3.82 0.93 8.97
CA ALA A 78 3.76 2.13 8.15
C ALA A 78 2.75 2.00 6.99
N LEU A 79 2.39 0.79 6.57
CA LEU A 79 1.34 0.54 5.57
C LEU A 79 -0.07 0.83 6.10
N ILE A 80 -0.31 0.74 7.41
CA ILE A 80 -1.65 0.99 7.98
C ILE A 80 -2.17 2.39 7.63
N PRO A 81 -1.45 3.48 7.92
CA PRO A 81 -1.90 4.83 7.53
C PRO A 81 -1.97 5.00 6.00
N VAL A 82 -1.13 4.31 5.21
CA VAL A 82 -1.25 4.30 3.73
C VAL A 82 -2.56 3.68 3.30
N ALA A 83 -2.92 2.53 3.87
CA ALA A 83 -4.15 1.81 3.54
C ALA A 83 -5.40 2.65 3.86
N VAL A 84 -5.43 3.29 5.03
CA VAL A 84 -6.52 4.20 5.42
C VAL A 84 -6.55 5.43 4.51
N GLY A 85 -5.39 6.03 4.20
CA GLY A 85 -5.28 7.20 3.34
C GLY A 85 -5.71 6.96 1.90
N LEU A 86 -5.56 5.74 1.38
CA LEU A 86 -5.97 5.40 0.02
C LEU A 86 -7.49 5.21 -0.14
N LEU A 87 -8.24 4.96 0.93
CA LEU A 87 -9.71 4.81 0.87
C LEU A 87 -10.41 6.04 0.24
N PRO A 88 -10.24 7.27 0.76
CA PRO A 88 -10.85 8.44 0.15
C PRO A 88 -10.29 8.76 -1.24
N VAL A 89 -9.01 8.44 -1.49
CA VAL A 89 -8.39 8.62 -2.80
C VAL A 89 -9.01 7.70 -3.85
N CYS A 90 -9.28 6.45 -3.52
CA CYS A 90 -9.88 5.48 -4.45
C CYS A 90 -11.42 5.52 -4.50
N GLY A 91 -12.08 6.45 -3.76
CA GLY A 91 -13.52 6.67 -3.83
C GLY A 91 -14.36 5.86 -2.85
N ASN A 92 -13.80 5.43 -1.74
CA ASN A 92 -14.47 4.80 -0.57
C ASN A 92 -15.61 3.81 -0.92
N ARG A 93 -15.35 2.89 -1.87
CA ARG A 93 -16.30 1.83 -2.24
C ARG A 93 -16.39 0.82 -1.10
N ARG A 94 -17.61 0.39 -0.74
CA ARG A 94 -17.84 -0.54 0.39
C ARG A 94 -16.96 -1.79 0.35
N GLY A 95 -16.78 -2.41 -0.82
CA GLY A 95 -15.91 -3.58 -0.97
C GLY A 95 -14.43 -3.27 -0.74
N LEU A 96 -13.93 -2.11 -1.20
CA LEU A 96 -12.56 -1.69 -0.95
C LEU A 96 -12.32 -1.43 0.54
N GLY A 97 -13.31 -0.83 1.24
CA GLY A 97 -13.23 -0.62 2.69
C GLY A 97 -13.06 -1.93 3.45
N ALA A 98 -13.89 -2.94 3.16
CA ALA A 98 -13.81 -4.25 3.81
C ALA A 98 -12.45 -4.94 3.58
N ILE A 99 -11.95 -4.96 2.33
CA ILE A 99 -10.64 -5.54 1.99
C ILE A 99 -9.51 -4.76 2.68
N THR A 100 -9.61 -3.44 2.78
CA THR A 100 -8.62 -2.60 3.47
C THR A 100 -8.56 -2.93 4.96
N TRP A 101 -9.70 -3.03 5.63
CA TRP A 101 -9.74 -3.41 7.04
C TRP A 101 -9.24 -4.83 7.27
N LEU A 102 -9.58 -5.79 6.41
CA LEU A 102 -9.04 -7.14 6.46
C LEU A 102 -7.50 -7.13 6.35
N ALA A 103 -6.95 -6.37 5.40
CA ALA A 103 -5.51 -6.25 5.24
C ALA A 103 -4.84 -5.58 6.47
N ILE A 104 -5.45 -4.55 7.06
CA ILE A 104 -4.94 -3.91 8.27
C ILE A 104 -4.90 -4.90 9.44
N VAL A 105 -5.97 -5.66 9.66
CA VAL A 105 -6.01 -6.67 10.72
C VAL A 105 -4.97 -7.75 10.45
N ALA A 106 -4.85 -8.25 9.22
CA ALA A 106 -3.87 -9.25 8.86
C ALA A 106 -2.42 -8.77 9.07
N MET A 107 -2.10 -7.52 8.67
CA MET A 107 -0.80 -6.90 8.93
C MET A 107 -0.51 -6.76 10.43
N ALA A 108 -1.49 -6.31 11.21
CA ALA A 108 -1.33 -6.17 12.66
C ALA A 108 -1.09 -7.53 13.34
N VAL A 109 -1.81 -8.58 12.95
CA VAL A 109 -1.61 -9.93 13.46
C VAL A 109 -0.22 -10.45 13.06
N MET A 110 0.15 -10.34 11.78
CA MET A 110 1.46 -10.76 11.28
C MET A 110 2.60 -10.09 12.05
N THR A 111 2.56 -8.76 12.20
CA THR A 111 3.56 -8.00 12.97
C THR A 111 3.61 -8.44 14.43
N THR A 112 2.46 -8.65 15.07
CA THR A 112 2.42 -9.12 16.46
C THR A 112 3.05 -10.49 16.61
N VAL A 113 2.71 -11.43 15.73
CA VAL A 113 3.24 -12.80 15.78
C VAL A 113 4.73 -12.82 15.45
N SER A 114 5.20 -11.99 14.49
CA SER A 114 6.61 -11.79 14.17
C SER A 114 7.40 -11.29 15.39
N MET A 115 6.92 -10.26 16.07
CA MET A 115 7.55 -9.75 17.30
C MET A 115 7.60 -10.79 18.42
N LEU A 116 6.52 -11.56 18.61
CA LEU A 116 6.49 -12.66 19.60
C LEU A 116 7.50 -13.76 19.24
N MET A 117 7.70 -14.03 17.94
CA MET A 117 8.73 -14.97 17.48
C MET A 117 10.13 -14.46 17.81
N VAL A 118 10.43 -13.19 17.53
CA VAL A 118 11.73 -12.58 17.88
C VAL A 118 11.99 -12.64 19.41
N LEU A 119 10.94 -12.55 20.22
CA LEU A 119 11.01 -12.71 21.69
C LEU A 119 11.05 -14.18 22.15
N GLY A 120 11.01 -15.14 21.24
CA GLY A 120 11.03 -16.57 21.55
C GLY A 120 9.72 -17.13 22.16
N LEU A 121 8.61 -16.36 22.08
CA LEU A 121 7.30 -16.75 22.64
C LEU A 121 6.44 -17.55 21.67
N VAL A 122 6.73 -17.51 20.38
CA VAL A 122 6.00 -18.20 19.32
C VAL A 122 6.99 -18.94 18.42
N SER A 123 6.59 -20.09 17.91
CA SER A 123 7.44 -20.89 17.00
C SER A 123 7.58 -20.24 15.63
N PHE A 124 8.70 -20.51 14.95
CA PHE A 124 8.95 -20.08 13.58
C PHE A 124 7.84 -20.54 12.61
N ALA A 125 7.32 -21.75 12.78
CA ALA A 125 6.23 -22.29 11.95
C ALA A 125 4.97 -21.41 12.07
N ALA A 126 4.53 -21.08 13.28
CA ALA A 126 3.35 -20.24 13.49
C ALA A 126 3.55 -18.81 12.95
N ALA A 127 4.76 -18.25 13.05
CA ALA A 127 5.10 -16.96 12.45
C ALA A 127 5.05 -17.02 10.93
N THR A 128 5.56 -18.10 10.31
CA THR A 128 5.50 -18.32 8.86
C THR A 128 4.07 -18.41 8.36
N ASP A 129 3.20 -19.16 9.06
CA ASP A 129 1.78 -19.29 8.70
C ASP A 129 1.07 -17.92 8.77
N SER A 130 1.32 -17.14 9.83
CA SER A 130 0.75 -15.81 9.97
C SER A 130 1.24 -14.85 8.88
N ALA A 131 2.53 -14.89 8.54
CA ALA A 131 3.13 -14.10 7.47
C ALA A 131 2.53 -14.45 6.10
N TYR A 132 2.27 -15.74 5.86
CA TYR A 132 1.64 -16.20 4.63
C TYR A 132 0.21 -15.65 4.47
N ILE A 133 -0.61 -15.73 5.53
CA ILE A 133 -1.98 -15.16 5.54
C ILE A 133 -1.92 -13.64 5.37
N GLY A 134 -0.99 -12.97 6.06
CA GLY A 134 -0.74 -11.54 5.93
C GLY A 134 -0.40 -11.14 4.50
N MET A 135 0.48 -11.88 3.84
CA MET A 135 0.89 -11.65 2.46
C MET A 135 -0.27 -11.82 1.46
N ILE A 136 -1.09 -12.86 1.60
CA ILE A 136 -2.30 -13.03 0.77
C ILE A 136 -3.22 -11.83 0.92
N SER A 137 -3.48 -11.40 2.16
CA SER A 137 -4.35 -10.27 2.45
C SER A 137 -3.80 -8.97 1.88
N LEU A 138 -2.48 -8.75 1.98
CA LEU A 138 -1.78 -7.61 1.42
C LEU A 138 -1.89 -7.56 -0.10
N PHE A 139 -1.59 -8.66 -0.81
CA PHE A 139 -1.71 -8.70 -2.27
C PHE A 139 -3.15 -8.58 -2.75
N GLY A 140 -4.12 -9.12 -2.01
CA GLY A 140 -5.54 -8.91 -2.26
C GLY A 140 -5.92 -7.43 -2.16
N TRP A 141 -5.40 -6.73 -1.15
CA TRP A 141 -5.60 -5.30 -0.98
C TRP A 141 -4.92 -4.49 -2.09
N VAL A 142 -3.66 -4.78 -2.44
CA VAL A 142 -2.92 -4.10 -3.51
C VAL A 142 -3.65 -4.24 -4.85
N PHE A 143 -4.16 -5.45 -5.16
CA PHE A 143 -4.99 -5.71 -6.33
C PHE A 143 -6.26 -4.85 -6.33
N ALA A 144 -6.98 -4.82 -5.21
CA ALA A 144 -8.22 -4.06 -5.08
C ALA A 144 -7.99 -2.55 -5.20
N VAL A 145 -6.93 -2.01 -4.58
CA VAL A 145 -6.50 -0.60 -4.69
C VAL A 145 -6.15 -0.26 -6.14
N GLY A 146 -5.37 -1.11 -6.81
CA GLY A 146 -5.01 -0.91 -8.21
C GLY A 146 -6.22 -0.85 -9.12
N ARG A 147 -7.18 -1.77 -8.95
CA ARG A 147 -8.44 -1.79 -9.70
C ARG A 147 -9.34 -0.58 -9.39
N ALA A 148 -9.52 -0.26 -8.11
CA ALA A 148 -10.35 0.87 -7.68
C ALA A 148 -9.76 2.21 -8.10
N GLY A 149 -8.44 2.38 -7.95
CA GLY A 149 -7.71 3.58 -8.35
C GLY A 149 -7.76 3.84 -9.86
N ARG A 150 -7.69 2.76 -10.67
CA ARG A 150 -7.89 2.85 -12.13
C ARG A 150 -9.32 3.24 -12.48
N ALA A 151 -10.31 2.64 -11.83
CA ALA A 151 -11.72 2.89 -12.09
C ALA A 151 -12.18 4.29 -11.67
N SER A 152 -11.52 4.89 -10.65
CA SER A 152 -11.80 6.26 -10.20
C SER A 152 -11.03 7.34 -10.97
N GLY A 153 -9.99 6.96 -11.74
CA GLY A 153 -9.09 7.90 -12.41
C GLY A 153 -8.20 8.74 -11.45
N ARG A 154 -8.30 8.51 -10.14
CA ARG A 154 -7.59 9.30 -9.12
C ARG A 154 -6.16 8.84 -8.83
N LEU A 155 -5.82 7.60 -9.21
CA LEU A 155 -4.44 7.15 -9.20
C LEU A 155 -3.82 7.30 -10.60
N PRO A 156 -2.53 7.63 -10.69
CA PRO A 156 -1.82 7.61 -11.97
C PRO A 156 -2.02 6.24 -12.64
N CYS A 157 -2.40 6.22 -13.91
CA CYS A 157 -2.82 5.01 -14.62
C CYS A 157 -1.77 3.89 -14.56
N GLN A 158 -0.48 4.24 -14.70
CA GLN A 158 0.63 3.29 -14.61
C GLN A 158 0.75 2.69 -13.20
N VAL A 159 0.67 3.53 -12.15
CA VAL A 159 0.75 3.08 -10.75
C VAL A 159 -0.40 2.15 -10.41
N ALA A 160 -1.61 2.49 -10.86
CA ALA A 160 -2.79 1.64 -10.66
C ALA A 160 -2.69 0.29 -11.40
N ARG A 161 -2.17 0.28 -12.65
CA ARG A 161 -1.93 -0.95 -13.41
C ARG A 161 -0.86 -1.83 -12.77
N CYS A 162 0.28 -1.24 -12.39
CA CYS A 162 1.34 -1.95 -11.69
C CYS A 162 0.85 -2.55 -10.37
N GLY A 163 0.09 -1.79 -9.56
CA GLY A 163 -0.48 -2.31 -8.32
C GLY A 163 -1.41 -3.50 -8.56
N ALA A 164 -2.32 -3.40 -9.54
CA ALA A 164 -3.20 -4.53 -9.89
C ALA A 164 -2.41 -5.75 -10.39
N ALA A 165 -1.37 -5.55 -11.20
CA ALA A 165 -0.53 -6.64 -11.70
C ALA A 165 0.27 -7.31 -10.56
N LEU A 166 0.90 -6.52 -9.67
CA LEU A 166 1.63 -7.03 -8.51
C LEU A 166 0.71 -7.82 -7.58
N GLY A 167 -0.48 -7.27 -7.27
CA GLY A 167 -1.46 -7.96 -6.44
C GLY A 167 -1.93 -9.27 -7.06
N ALA A 168 -2.25 -9.29 -8.36
CA ALA A 168 -2.66 -10.50 -9.07
C ALA A 168 -1.54 -11.56 -9.10
N ALA A 169 -0.30 -11.15 -9.40
CA ALA A 169 0.86 -12.05 -9.43
C ALA A 169 1.14 -12.65 -8.04
N GLY A 170 1.08 -11.82 -6.98
CA GLY A 170 1.25 -12.29 -5.61
C GLY A 170 0.18 -13.29 -5.19
N LEU A 171 -1.09 -13.03 -5.50
CA LEU A 171 -2.19 -13.97 -5.24
C LEU A 171 -2.06 -15.27 -6.03
N ALA A 172 -1.69 -15.20 -7.31
CA ALA A 172 -1.48 -16.39 -8.14
C ALA A 172 -0.33 -17.26 -7.59
N GLY A 173 0.79 -16.65 -7.22
CA GLY A 173 1.91 -17.37 -6.63
C GLY A 173 1.56 -18.00 -5.27
N ALA A 174 0.84 -17.27 -4.41
CA ALA A 174 0.34 -17.83 -3.15
C ALA A 174 -0.60 -19.03 -3.39
N ALA A 175 -1.51 -18.94 -4.37
CA ALA A 175 -2.37 -20.05 -4.74
C ALA A 175 -1.58 -21.28 -5.19
N LEU A 176 -0.52 -21.10 -5.99
CA LEU A 176 0.37 -22.17 -6.43
C LEU A 176 1.12 -22.81 -5.26
N LEU A 177 1.66 -22.01 -4.33
CA LEU A 177 2.31 -22.52 -3.12
C LEU A 177 1.33 -23.34 -2.27
N THR A 178 0.10 -22.85 -2.08
CA THR A 178 -0.95 -23.60 -1.37
C THR A 178 -1.28 -24.91 -2.08
N ALA A 179 -1.41 -24.87 -3.40
CA ALA A 179 -1.73 -26.08 -4.20
C ALA A 179 -0.60 -27.12 -4.16
N SER A 180 0.66 -26.71 -3.98
CA SER A 180 1.79 -27.64 -3.89
C SER A 180 1.86 -28.37 -2.54
N ALA A 181 1.28 -27.81 -1.47
CA ALA A 181 1.38 -28.37 -0.11
C ALA A 181 0.91 -29.83 0.04
N PRO A 182 -0.22 -30.27 -0.55
CA PRO A 182 -0.67 -31.67 -0.47
C PRO A 182 0.04 -32.61 -1.46
N MET A 183 0.90 -32.11 -2.35
CA MET A 183 1.55 -32.93 -3.37
C MET A 183 2.76 -33.69 -2.81
N PRO A 184 3.06 -34.89 -3.29
CA PRO A 184 4.27 -35.62 -2.88
C PRO A 184 5.51 -34.79 -3.22
N ALA A 185 6.33 -34.50 -2.20
CA ALA A 185 7.57 -33.75 -2.36
C ALA A 185 8.47 -34.41 -3.43
N HIS A 186 9.14 -33.55 -4.22
CA HIS A 186 10.02 -33.96 -5.32
C HIS A 186 9.34 -34.64 -6.52
N SER A 187 8.00 -34.75 -6.55
CA SER A 187 7.33 -35.13 -7.80
C SER A 187 7.50 -34.05 -8.87
N LEU A 188 7.40 -34.40 -10.14
CA LEU A 188 7.51 -33.44 -11.25
C LEU A 188 6.46 -32.32 -11.08
N ILE A 189 5.21 -32.67 -10.75
CA ILE A 189 4.12 -31.73 -10.56
C ILE A 189 4.41 -30.82 -9.39
N TRP A 190 4.90 -31.35 -8.26
CA TRP A 190 5.32 -30.55 -7.11
C TRP A 190 6.41 -29.54 -7.48
N ASN A 191 7.47 -30.00 -8.16
CA ASN A 191 8.58 -29.13 -8.57
C ASN A 191 8.11 -27.99 -9.46
N ILE A 192 7.23 -28.24 -10.42
CA ILE A 192 6.68 -27.20 -11.32
C ILE A 192 5.80 -26.24 -10.51
N THR A 193 4.87 -26.74 -9.71
CA THR A 193 3.89 -25.91 -8.99
C THR A 193 4.57 -25.09 -7.89
N PHE A 194 5.46 -25.71 -7.12
CA PHE A 194 6.25 -25.03 -6.09
C PHE A 194 7.21 -24.00 -6.71
N GLY A 195 7.96 -24.38 -7.75
CA GLY A 195 8.86 -23.48 -8.45
C GLY A 195 8.14 -22.27 -9.07
N ALA A 196 6.98 -22.50 -9.68
CA ALA A 196 6.13 -21.40 -10.16
C ALA A 196 5.60 -20.52 -9.00
N GLY A 197 5.26 -21.12 -7.86
CA GLY A 197 4.88 -20.41 -6.65
C GLY A 197 5.98 -19.50 -6.10
N LEU A 198 7.26 -19.95 -6.18
CA LEU A 198 8.41 -19.14 -5.75
C LEU A 198 8.57 -17.84 -6.55
N LEU A 199 7.99 -17.74 -7.75
CA LEU A 199 7.94 -16.47 -8.50
C LEU A 199 7.18 -15.37 -7.74
N THR A 200 6.44 -15.72 -6.68
CA THR A 200 5.86 -14.73 -5.73
C THR A 200 6.91 -13.83 -5.10
N ALA A 201 8.17 -14.26 -5.02
CA ALA A 201 9.25 -13.42 -4.54
C ALA A 201 9.42 -12.13 -5.38
N ILE A 202 9.08 -12.17 -6.68
CA ILE A 202 9.15 -11.00 -7.56
C ILE A 202 8.17 -9.90 -7.11
N PRO A 203 6.84 -10.14 -6.98
CA PRO A 203 5.93 -9.12 -6.47
C PRO A 203 6.27 -8.68 -5.03
N VAL A 204 6.78 -9.56 -4.16
CA VAL A 204 7.26 -9.18 -2.82
C VAL A 204 8.41 -8.18 -2.92
N ALA A 205 9.41 -8.45 -3.75
CA ALA A 205 10.56 -7.56 -3.95
C ALA A 205 10.18 -6.22 -4.61
N LEU A 206 9.22 -6.22 -5.53
CA LEU A 206 8.78 -5.02 -6.26
C LEU A 206 7.73 -4.18 -5.50
N PHE A 207 7.06 -4.75 -4.52
CA PHE A 207 6.02 -4.05 -3.76
C PHE A 207 6.53 -2.77 -3.05
N PRO A 208 7.68 -2.76 -2.36
CA PRO A 208 8.25 -1.54 -1.78
C PRO A 208 8.56 -0.46 -2.83
N VAL A 209 9.06 -0.86 -4.01
CA VAL A 209 9.30 0.07 -5.12
C VAL A 209 8.00 0.70 -5.59
N TRP A 210 6.93 -0.10 -5.73
CA TRP A 210 5.61 0.40 -6.09
C TRP A 210 5.09 1.42 -5.07
N LEU A 211 5.30 1.20 -3.77
CA LEU A 211 4.92 2.15 -2.71
C LEU A 211 5.66 3.48 -2.84
N ILE A 212 6.96 3.46 -3.10
CA ILE A 212 7.76 4.67 -3.31
C ILE A 212 7.24 5.44 -4.53
N VAL A 213 7.02 4.73 -5.65
CA VAL A 213 6.50 5.35 -6.87
C VAL A 213 5.09 5.92 -6.67
N LEU A 214 4.22 5.22 -5.95
CA LEU A 214 2.90 5.69 -5.58
C LEU A 214 3.00 7.00 -4.78
N SER A 215 3.81 7.02 -3.73
CA SER A 215 4.02 8.18 -2.86
C SER A 215 4.53 9.39 -3.64
N CYS A 216 5.53 9.21 -4.48
CA CYS A 216 6.11 10.30 -5.26
C CYS A 216 5.18 10.83 -6.36
N ARG A 217 4.33 9.97 -6.96
CA ARG A 217 3.50 10.34 -8.12
C ARG A 217 2.10 10.84 -7.74
N LEU A 218 1.55 10.39 -6.62
CA LEU A 218 0.18 10.69 -6.21
C LEU A 218 -0.07 12.21 -5.97
N PRO A 219 0.79 12.95 -5.24
CA PRO A 219 0.56 14.37 -5.01
C PRO A 219 0.50 15.19 -6.31
N GLY A 220 1.47 14.98 -7.21
CA GLY A 220 1.53 15.69 -8.50
C GLY A 220 0.34 15.39 -9.40
N HIS A 221 -0.13 14.12 -9.40
CA HIS A 221 -1.29 13.72 -10.21
C HIS A 221 -2.58 14.41 -9.77
N LEU A 222 -2.82 14.49 -8.46
CA LEU A 222 -4.03 15.10 -7.91
C LEU A 222 -4.00 16.63 -7.94
N LEU A 223 -2.82 17.25 -7.90
CA LEU A 223 -2.66 18.69 -8.06
C LEU A 223 -2.86 19.15 -9.51
N ALA A 224 -2.55 18.29 -10.48
CA ALA A 224 -2.76 18.58 -11.90
C ALA A 224 -4.21 18.32 -12.38
N ALA A 225 -5.04 17.64 -11.58
CA ALA A 225 -6.41 17.31 -11.95
C ALA A 225 -7.37 18.52 -12.04
N PRO A 226 -7.30 19.56 -11.17
CA PRO A 226 -8.19 20.72 -11.29
C PRO A 226 -8.01 21.48 -12.60
N ALA A 227 -6.78 21.63 -13.11
CA ALA A 227 -6.52 22.34 -14.35
C ALA A 227 -7.17 21.70 -15.59
N ARG A 228 -7.44 20.40 -15.55
CA ARG A 228 -8.11 19.69 -16.67
C ARG A 228 -9.62 19.82 -16.67
N LEU A 229 -10.23 20.12 -15.52
CA LEU A 229 -11.69 20.30 -15.41
C LEU A 229 -12.13 21.71 -15.80
N GLU A 230 -11.21 22.68 -15.75
CA GLU A 230 -11.47 24.08 -16.16
C GLU A 230 -11.32 24.26 -17.68
N ASP A 231 -10.58 23.37 -18.38
CA ASP A 231 -10.36 23.41 -19.83
C ASP A 231 -11.40 22.62 -20.65
N GLU A 232 -12.37 21.93 -20.02
CA GLU A 232 -13.42 21.24 -20.75
C GLU A 232 -14.50 22.28 -21.14
N PRO A 233 -14.58 22.68 -22.43
CA PRO A 233 -15.58 23.66 -22.86
C PRO A 233 -16.96 23.07 -22.59
N ASP A 234 -17.84 23.90 -22.04
CA ASP A 234 -19.22 23.57 -21.70
C ASP A 234 -20.05 23.32 -23.00
N ASP A 235 -19.77 22.21 -23.68
CA ASP A 235 -20.48 21.76 -24.88
C ASP A 235 -21.92 21.29 -24.59
N ARG A 236 -22.44 21.56 -23.37
CA ARG A 236 -23.83 21.19 -22.99
C ARG A 236 -24.85 22.30 -23.23
N ALA A 237 -24.44 23.40 -23.88
CA ALA A 237 -25.36 24.46 -24.30
C ALA A 237 -25.69 24.33 -25.79
N GLY A 238 -26.40 23.28 -26.16
CA GLY A 238 -26.94 23.06 -27.51
C GLY A 238 -28.19 22.21 -27.46
#